data_56e01d49f58689479df532b6f36e4814
#
_entry.id   56e01d49f58689479df532b6f36e4814
#
_cell.length_a   1.000
_cell.length_b   1.000
_cell.length_c   1.000
_cell.angle_alpha   90.00
_cell.angle_beta   90.00
_cell.angle_gamma   90.00
#
_symmetry.space_group_name_H-M   'P 1'
#
loop_
_entity.id
_entity.type
_entity.pdbx_description
1 polymer ?
#
loop_
_entity_poly.entity_id
_entity_poly.type
_entity_poly.pdbx_seq_one_letter_code
_entity_poly.pdbx_strand_id
1 'polypeptide(L)'
;LKEVSVTLMASDASAALHRDEPAAPTKAVALERRIRDALLASVPQVAHGCGATAVLVYADALDGHDVPVPPELEPRLYYITKTRRQDEQQEEQCHRTLRVPKVTLSRFGQVQIAILLALSRKLIEPDDVVIFLSGTPGGNSLDSLMVLHVRTEFGLLLDPQTESDVSHDVRPDVLERVLSIAAELGEEGREGKPVGTLFVVGDTEHVATLSRQLILNPFKGYPEEVRNILTPELKETVKELSSIDGAFVIRGDGVIESAGTYLSATSADVSDLPAGLGARHQAAAGITHVTSAVAIAVSESTGHVTVFGRGHMIADLEKPRGRTEKREGS
;
A
#
# COMPACT_ATOMS: atom_id res chain seq x y z
N LEU A 1 67.74 -45.90 -12.77
CA LEU A 1 68.46 -45.04 -11.82
C LEU A 1 67.51 -44.29 -10.99
N LYS A 2 67.47 -44.61 -9.68
CA LYS A 2 66.70 -44.04 -8.55
C LYS A 2 65.17 -44.17 -8.59
N GLU A 3 64.77 -45.27 -7.97
CA GLU A 3 63.46 -45.43 -7.36
C GLU A 3 63.19 -44.32 -6.31
N VAL A 4 61.97 -43.78 -6.34
CA VAL A 4 61.45 -43.00 -5.24
C VAL A 4 60.15 -43.67 -4.82
N SER A 5 60.23 -44.34 -3.70
CA SER A 5 59.08 -44.90 -2.98
C SER A 5 58.15 -43.79 -2.50
N VAL A 6 56.88 -43.85 -2.88
CA VAL A 6 55.81 -43.02 -2.29
C VAL A 6 55.09 -43.89 -1.28
N THR A 7 55.25 -43.60 -0.02
CA THR A 7 54.51 -44.19 1.10
C THR A 7 53.14 -43.53 1.16
N LEU A 8 52.09 -44.33 0.91
CA LEU A 8 50.70 -43.91 1.19
C LEU A 8 50.49 -43.92 2.72
N MET A 9 50.33 -42.74 3.30
CA MET A 9 49.71 -42.63 4.62
C MET A 9 48.22 -42.49 4.46
N ALA A 10 47.46 -43.52 4.85
CA ALA A 10 46.04 -43.47 5.06
C ALA A 10 45.76 -42.65 6.33
N SER A 11 45.17 -41.47 6.13
CA SER A 11 44.64 -40.65 7.22
C SER A 11 43.12 -40.92 7.30
N ASP A 12 42.75 -41.64 8.31
CA ASP A 12 41.35 -41.72 8.79
C ASP A 12 40.83 -40.31 9.14
N ALA A 13 39.98 -39.79 8.29
CA ALA A 13 39.15 -38.63 8.60
C ALA A 13 37.69 -39.05 8.57
N SER A 14 37.25 -39.70 9.63
CA SER A 14 35.86 -39.81 10.00
C SER A 14 35.40 -38.41 10.48
N ALA A 15 35.06 -37.54 9.51
CA ALA A 15 34.35 -36.30 9.81
C ALA A 15 32.90 -36.65 10.09
N ALA A 16 32.56 -36.65 11.37
CA ALA A 16 31.18 -36.69 11.84
C ALA A 16 30.41 -35.51 11.22
N LEU A 17 29.49 -35.81 10.32
CA LEU A 17 28.46 -34.92 9.87
C LEU A 17 27.56 -34.60 11.10
N HIS A 18 27.90 -33.54 11.83
CA HIS A 18 26.94 -32.91 12.70
C HIS A 18 25.80 -32.42 11.81
N ARG A 19 24.70 -33.13 11.75
CA ARG A 19 23.41 -32.59 11.36
C ARG A 19 23.07 -31.59 12.46
N ASP A 20 23.13 -30.30 12.12
CA ASP A 20 22.52 -29.26 12.92
C ASP A 20 21.02 -29.60 13.05
N GLU A 21 20.62 -30.16 14.16
CA GLU A 21 19.22 -30.22 14.55
C GLU A 21 18.75 -28.75 14.65
N PRO A 22 17.62 -28.39 14.00
CA PRO A 22 17.11 -27.03 14.12
C PRO A 22 16.86 -26.75 15.61
N ALA A 23 17.49 -25.70 16.11
CA ALA A 23 17.36 -25.26 17.51
C ALA A 23 15.86 -25.11 17.83
N ALA A 24 15.46 -25.60 19.01
CA ALA A 24 14.09 -25.51 19.48
C ALA A 24 13.60 -24.03 19.39
N PRO A 25 12.39 -23.77 18.86
CA PRO A 25 11.90 -22.42 18.68
C PRO A 25 11.86 -21.69 20.02
N THR A 26 12.28 -20.43 20.03
CA THR A 26 12.22 -19.59 21.23
C THR A 26 10.77 -19.48 21.72
N LYS A 27 10.57 -19.20 23.02
CA LYS A 27 9.20 -19.07 23.59
C LYS A 27 8.34 -18.04 22.81
N ALA A 28 8.96 -17.00 22.26
CA ALA A 28 8.29 -15.99 21.45
C ALA A 28 7.78 -16.59 20.13
N VAL A 29 8.62 -17.30 19.38
CA VAL A 29 8.24 -17.96 18.12
C VAL A 29 7.15 -19.00 18.32
N ALA A 30 7.21 -19.75 19.44
CA ALA A 30 6.17 -20.72 19.79
C ALA A 30 4.81 -20.03 20.09
N LEU A 31 4.83 -18.84 20.70
CA LEU A 31 3.62 -18.05 20.95
C LEU A 31 3.02 -17.52 19.64
N GLU A 32 3.85 -16.95 18.77
CA GLU A 32 3.42 -16.42 17.46
C GLU A 32 2.74 -17.50 16.62
N ARG A 33 3.32 -18.72 16.56
CA ARG A 33 2.70 -19.88 15.87
C ARG A 33 1.34 -20.22 16.46
N ARG A 34 1.21 -20.26 17.78
CA ARG A 34 -0.06 -20.54 18.44
C ARG A 34 -1.13 -19.49 18.16
N ILE A 35 -0.73 -18.20 18.12
CA ILE A 35 -1.65 -17.11 17.77
C ILE A 35 -2.13 -17.28 16.34
N ARG A 36 -1.22 -17.44 15.37
CA ARG A 36 -1.55 -17.66 13.97
C ARG A 36 -2.50 -18.83 13.79
N ASP A 37 -2.16 -19.99 14.35
CA ASP A 37 -2.96 -21.22 14.20
C ASP A 37 -4.37 -21.05 14.80
N ALA A 38 -4.49 -20.36 15.94
CA ALA A 38 -5.78 -20.06 16.55
C ALA A 38 -6.62 -19.10 15.69
N LEU A 39 -6.00 -18.07 15.13
CA LEU A 39 -6.68 -17.11 14.24
C LEU A 39 -7.15 -17.82 12.96
N LEU A 40 -6.29 -18.58 12.30
CA LEU A 40 -6.65 -19.34 11.10
C LEU A 40 -7.81 -20.31 11.39
N ALA A 41 -7.74 -21.06 12.48
CA ALA A 41 -8.81 -22.00 12.86
C ALA A 41 -10.16 -21.29 13.14
N SER A 42 -10.15 -20.01 13.50
CA SER A 42 -11.37 -19.23 13.77
C SER A 42 -12.04 -18.68 12.51
N VAL A 43 -11.34 -18.60 11.38
CA VAL A 43 -11.85 -17.96 10.15
C VAL A 43 -13.19 -18.52 9.68
N PRO A 44 -13.41 -19.85 9.59
CA PRO A 44 -14.70 -20.39 9.11
C PRO A 44 -15.86 -20.01 10.03
N GLN A 45 -15.64 -20.04 11.33
CA GLN A 45 -16.67 -19.70 12.32
C GLN A 45 -17.02 -18.20 12.27
N VAL A 46 -16.00 -17.35 12.18
CA VAL A 46 -16.18 -15.90 12.06
C VAL A 46 -16.90 -15.57 10.76
N ALA A 47 -16.47 -16.17 9.63
CA ALA A 47 -17.06 -15.95 8.32
C ALA A 47 -18.57 -16.26 8.31
N HIS A 48 -18.94 -17.40 8.86
CA HIS A 48 -20.36 -17.78 8.98
C HIS A 48 -21.11 -16.84 9.92
N GLY A 49 -20.50 -16.51 11.08
CA GLY A 49 -21.16 -15.71 12.11
C GLY A 49 -21.43 -14.26 11.72
N CYS A 50 -20.56 -13.63 10.90
CA CYS A 50 -20.73 -12.26 10.44
C CYS A 50 -21.30 -12.15 9.02
N GLY A 51 -21.53 -13.25 8.32
CA GLY A 51 -21.97 -13.24 6.93
C GLY A 51 -20.91 -12.66 5.99
N ALA A 52 -19.65 -13.02 6.21
CA ALA A 52 -18.55 -12.51 5.38
C ALA A 52 -18.74 -12.88 3.91
N THR A 53 -18.41 -11.94 3.04
CA THR A 53 -18.54 -12.09 1.57
C THR A 53 -17.19 -12.12 0.86
N ALA A 54 -16.11 -11.68 1.53
CA ALA A 54 -14.75 -11.76 1.01
C ALA A 54 -13.72 -11.89 2.14
N VAL A 55 -12.55 -12.41 1.80
CA VAL A 55 -11.40 -12.53 2.71
C VAL A 55 -10.17 -11.91 2.06
N LEU A 56 -9.53 -11.00 2.75
CA LEU A 56 -8.26 -10.37 2.36
C LEU A 56 -7.17 -10.76 3.37
N VAL A 57 -6.04 -11.25 2.89
CA VAL A 57 -4.96 -11.70 3.76
C VAL A 57 -3.59 -11.25 3.26
N TYR A 58 -2.77 -10.70 4.14
CA TYR A 58 -1.37 -10.42 3.82
C TYR A 58 -0.59 -11.75 3.72
N ALA A 59 -0.08 -12.04 2.53
CA ALA A 59 0.62 -13.30 2.23
C ALA A 59 1.89 -13.49 3.09
N ASP A 60 2.60 -12.40 3.39
CA ASP A 60 3.79 -12.42 4.24
C ASP A 60 3.50 -12.81 5.71
N ALA A 61 2.27 -12.61 6.19
CA ALA A 61 1.87 -12.96 7.55
C ALA A 61 1.55 -14.47 7.71
N LEU A 62 1.33 -15.20 6.61
CA LEU A 62 0.91 -16.61 6.66
C LEU A 62 2.05 -17.59 6.88
N ASP A 63 3.30 -17.20 6.60
CA ASP A 63 4.46 -18.11 6.70
C ASP A 63 4.25 -19.44 5.94
N GLY A 64 3.62 -19.36 4.75
CA GLY A 64 3.33 -20.52 3.90
C GLY A 64 2.13 -21.39 4.31
N HIS A 65 1.31 -20.93 5.26
CA HIS A 65 0.08 -21.64 5.65
C HIS A 65 -1.11 -21.19 4.79
N ASP A 66 -2.00 -22.15 4.53
CA ASP A 66 -3.27 -21.86 3.87
C ASP A 66 -4.28 -21.23 4.82
N VAL A 67 -5.18 -20.42 4.25
CA VAL A 67 -6.30 -19.85 5.01
C VAL A 67 -7.52 -20.76 4.87
N PRO A 68 -8.00 -21.38 5.95
CA PRO A 68 -9.18 -22.23 5.90
C PRO A 68 -10.43 -21.35 5.74
N VAL A 69 -10.93 -21.21 4.53
CA VAL A 69 -12.18 -20.50 4.25
C VAL A 69 -13.29 -21.47 3.91
N PRO A 70 -14.57 -21.12 4.16
CA PRO A 70 -15.70 -21.85 3.62
C PRO A 70 -15.64 -21.92 2.09
N PRO A 71 -16.11 -23.01 1.44
CA PRO A 71 -16.01 -23.19 -0.01
C PRO A 71 -16.62 -22.04 -0.83
N GLU A 72 -17.68 -21.42 -0.32
CA GLU A 72 -18.35 -20.27 -0.92
C GLU A 72 -17.46 -19.01 -0.94
N LEU A 73 -16.48 -18.89 -0.05
CA LEU A 73 -15.55 -17.77 0.01
C LEU A 73 -14.24 -18.02 -0.74
N GLU A 74 -13.91 -19.25 -1.14
CA GLU A 74 -12.69 -19.54 -1.93
C GLU A 74 -12.57 -18.66 -3.19
N PRO A 75 -13.64 -18.38 -3.96
CA PRO A 75 -13.55 -17.49 -5.11
C PRO A 75 -13.27 -16.03 -4.76
N ARG A 76 -13.50 -15.65 -3.51
CA ARG A 76 -13.33 -14.29 -2.98
C ARG A 76 -12.28 -14.21 -1.87
N LEU A 77 -11.32 -15.14 -1.86
CA LEU A 77 -10.10 -15.09 -1.06
C LEU A 77 -9.02 -14.40 -1.88
N TYR A 78 -8.49 -13.30 -1.36
CA TYR A 78 -7.47 -12.48 -2.01
C TYR A 78 -6.21 -12.38 -1.16
N TYR A 79 -5.07 -12.66 -1.76
CA TYR A 79 -3.76 -12.56 -1.11
C TYR A 79 -3.15 -11.19 -1.41
N ILE A 80 -2.85 -10.44 -0.36
CA ILE A 80 -2.20 -9.14 -0.46
C ILE A 80 -0.69 -9.35 -0.48
N THR A 81 -0.04 -8.82 -1.52
CA THR A 81 1.40 -9.00 -1.76
C THR A 81 2.09 -7.65 -1.88
N LYS A 82 3.36 -7.58 -1.44
CA LYS A 82 4.18 -6.36 -1.49
C LYS A 82 5.27 -6.44 -2.56
N THR A 83 5.58 -7.63 -3.07
CA THR A 83 6.65 -7.85 -4.03
C THR A 83 6.21 -8.76 -5.16
N ARG A 84 6.83 -8.59 -6.34
CA ARG A 84 6.59 -9.43 -7.51
C ARG A 84 6.85 -10.93 -7.24
N ARG A 85 7.88 -11.23 -6.44
CA ARG A 85 8.20 -12.61 -6.05
C ARG A 85 7.09 -13.26 -5.21
N GLN A 86 6.42 -12.47 -4.37
CA GLN A 86 5.25 -12.96 -3.62
C GLN A 86 4.06 -13.18 -4.55
N ASP A 87 3.86 -12.32 -5.56
CA ASP A 87 2.84 -12.52 -6.59
C ASP A 87 3.05 -13.84 -7.32
N GLU A 88 4.25 -14.08 -7.86
CA GLU A 88 4.60 -15.28 -8.61
C GLU A 88 4.35 -16.56 -7.78
N GLN A 89 4.71 -16.56 -6.51
CA GLN A 89 4.47 -17.69 -5.61
C GLN A 89 2.96 -17.95 -5.38
N GLN A 90 2.16 -16.90 -5.31
CA GLN A 90 0.71 -17.03 -5.11
C GLN A 90 0.00 -17.36 -6.43
N GLU A 91 0.47 -16.83 -7.56
CA GLU A 91 -0.05 -17.17 -8.88
C GLU A 91 0.19 -18.64 -9.23
N GLU A 92 1.36 -19.21 -8.90
CA GLU A 92 1.65 -20.65 -9.03
C GLU A 92 0.68 -21.53 -8.23
N GLN A 93 0.13 -21.00 -7.13
CA GLN A 93 -0.87 -21.67 -6.31
C GLN A 93 -2.31 -21.38 -6.74
N CYS A 94 -2.52 -20.74 -7.90
CA CYS A 94 -3.84 -20.30 -8.40
C CYS A 94 -4.59 -19.36 -7.46
N HIS A 95 -3.90 -18.57 -6.64
CA HIS A 95 -4.51 -17.62 -5.75
C HIS A 95 -4.69 -16.25 -6.40
N ARG A 96 -5.78 -15.55 -6.05
CA ARG A 96 -6.02 -14.18 -6.50
C ARG A 96 -5.17 -13.21 -5.72
N THR A 97 -4.38 -12.40 -6.41
CA THR A 97 -3.43 -11.46 -5.79
C THR A 97 -3.87 -10.01 -5.89
N LEU A 98 -3.67 -9.27 -4.80
CA LEU A 98 -3.82 -7.82 -4.73
C LEU A 98 -2.46 -7.22 -4.34
N ARG A 99 -1.83 -6.51 -5.26
CA ARG A 99 -0.55 -5.86 -4.98
C ARG A 99 -0.74 -4.55 -4.25
N VAL A 100 0.05 -4.32 -3.20
CA VAL A 100 0.12 -3.06 -2.44
C VAL A 100 1.55 -2.49 -2.45
N PRO A 101 1.74 -1.18 -2.20
CA PRO A 101 3.05 -0.57 -2.08
C PRO A 101 3.94 -1.29 -1.05
N LYS A 102 5.25 -1.41 -1.39
CA LYS A 102 6.25 -2.01 -0.50
C LYS A 102 6.73 -0.98 0.52
N VAL A 103 5.90 -0.65 1.46
CA VAL A 103 6.20 0.29 2.55
C VAL A 103 5.73 -0.26 3.87
N THR A 104 6.32 0.24 4.95
CA THR A 104 5.94 -0.16 6.29
C THR A 104 4.78 0.72 6.77
N LEU A 105 3.59 0.14 6.89
CA LEU A 105 2.37 0.82 7.34
C LEU A 105 1.96 0.36 8.72
N SER A 106 1.24 1.23 9.44
CA SER A 106 0.50 0.82 10.65
C SER A 106 -0.52 -0.28 10.30
N ARG A 107 -1.04 -1.00 11.30
CA ARG A 107 -2.06 -2.04 11.07
C ARG A 107 -3.29 -1.47 10.35
N PHE A 108 -3.73 -0.31 10.76
CA PHE A 108 -4.88 0.35 10.15
C PHE A 108 -4.55 0.85 8.73
N GLY A 109 -3.36 1.38 8.49
CA GLY A 109 -2.88 1.75 7.16
C GLY A 109 -2.82 0.55 6.19
N GLN A 110 -2.47 -0.65 6.69
CA GLN A 110 -2.52 -1.88 5.90
C GLN A 110 -3.96 -2.20 5.44
N VAL A 111 -4.94 -2.05 6.32
CA VAL A 111 -6.36 -2.24 5.99
C VAL A 111 -6.81 -1.23 4.95
N GLN A 112 -6.55 0.05 5.20
CA GLN A 112 -7.02 1.14 4.34
C GLN A 112 -6.50 1.01 2.91
N ILE A 113 -5.20 0.76 2.72
CA ILE A 113 -4.62 0.61 1.38
C ILE A 113 -5.18 -0.62 0.65
N ALA A 114 -5.35 -1.74 1.36
CA ALA A 114 -5.86 -2.97 0.76
C ALA A 114 -7.32 -2.81 0.33
N ILE A 115 -8.18 -2.25 1.17
CA ILE A 115 -9.59 -2.00 0.84
C ILE A 115 -9.71 -1.00 -0.31
N LEU A 116 -8.95 0.11 -0.28
CA LEU A 116 -8.95 1.11 -1.35
C LEU A 116 -8.60 0.48 -2.71
N LEU A 117 -7.52 -0.31 -2.75
CA LEU A 117 -7.10 -0.98 -3.98
C LEU A 117 -8.03 -2.13 -4.40
N ALA A 118 -8.60 -2.86 -3.44
CA ALA A 118 -9.59 -3.90 -3.75
C ALA A 118 -10.87 -3.31 -4.35
N LEU A 119 -11.36 -2.18 -3.81
CA LEU A 119 -12.49 -1.43 -4.37
C LEU A 119 -12.16 -0.92 -5.79
N SER A 120 -11.01 -0.28 -5.98
CA SER A 120 -10.62 0.26 -7.28
C SER A 120 -10.53 -0.82 -8.37
N ARG A 121 -10.19 -2.06 -7.99
CA ARG A 121 -10.13 -3.23 -8.88
C ARG A 121 -11.44 -4.00 -8.97
N LYS A 122 -12.49 -3.55 -8.29
CA LYS A 122 -13.81 -4.23 -8.21
C LYS A 122 -13.69 -5.68 -7.72
N LEU A 123 -12.74 -5.95 -6.82
CA LEU A 123 -12.59 -7.25 -6.16
C LEU A 123 -13.57 -7.39 -5.00
N ILE A 124 -13.91 -6.26 -4.38
CA ILE A 124 -14.93 -6.15 -3.33
C ILE A 124 -15.88 -5.00 -3.68
N GLU A 125 -17.05 -5.05 -3.10
CA GLU A 125 -18.13 -4.08 -3.30
C GLU A 125 -18.42 -3.30 -2.00
N PRO A 126 -19.11 -2.16 -2.11
CA PRO A 126 -19.45 -1.33 -0.95
C PRO A 126 -20.19 -2.06 0.17
N ASP A 127 -21.07 -2.98 -0.17
CA ASP A 127 -21.90 -3.70 0.80
C ASP A 127 -21.28 -5.00 1.30
N ASP A 128 -20.02 -5.27 0.93
CA ASP A 128 -19.31 -6.44 1.39
C ASP A 128 -18.97 -6.37 2.88
N VAL A 129 -19.05 -7.53 3.53
CA VAL A 129 -18.46 -7.80 4.83
C VAL A 129 -17.15 -8.56 4.62
N VAL A 130 -16.04 -7.93 4.94
CA VAL A 130 -14.71 -8.45 4.66
C VAL A 130 -14.02 -8.93 5.92
N ILE A 131 -13.48 -10.14 5.90
CA ILE A 131 -12.50 -10.60 6.89
C ILE A 131 -11.12 -10.19 6.41
N PHE A 132 -10.40 -9.46 7.25
CA PHE A 132 -9.05 -8.99 6.98
C PHE A 132 -8.06 -9.64 7.93
N LEU A 133 -7.06 -10.32 7.36
CA LEU A 133 -6.01 -11.02 8.11
C LEU A 133 -4.67 -10.34 7.87
N SER A 134 -4.01 -9.93 8.95
CA SER A 134 -2.70 -9.26 8.87
C SER A 134 -1.80 -9.59 10.06
N GLY A 135 -0.54 -9.19 9.93
CA GLY A 135 0.45 -9.34 10.98
C GLY A 135 1.08 -8.03 11.41
N THR A 136 1.98 -8.12 12.37
CA THR A 136 2.80 -6.98 12.78
C THR A 136 3.55 -6.40 11.57
N PRO A 137 3.55 -5.08 11.36
CA PRO A 137 4.31 -4.46 10.29
C PRO A 137 5.78 -4.88 10.33
N GLY A 138 6.26 -5.45 9.21
CA GLY A 138 7.63 -6.00 9.11
C GLY A 138 7.85 -7.36 9.77
N GLY A 139 6.83 -7.96 10.39
CA GLY A 139 6.83 -9.33 10.91
C GLY A 139 6.21 -10.31 9.91
N ASN A 140 6.61 -11.57 10.02
CA ASN A 140 6.08 -12.67 9.19
C ASN A 140 5.10 -13.54 9.99
N SER A 141 4.35 -12.95 10.92
CA SER A 141 3.45 -13.69 11.80
C SER A 141 2.07 -13.04 11.82
N LEU A 142 1.06 -13.85 11.52
CA LEU A 142 -0.35 -13.44 11.62
C LEU A 142 -0.72 -13.26 13.10
N ASP A 143 -1.22 -12.06 13.43
CA ASP A 143 -1.62 -11.73 14.80
C ASP A 143 -2.92 -10.93 14.89
N SER A 144 -3.54 -10.65 13.75
CA SER A 144 -4.75 -9.83 13.69
C SER A 144 -5.77 -10.39 12.70
N LEU A 145 -7.01 -10.50 13.17
CA LEU A 145 -8.19 -10.75 12.37
C LEU A 145 -9.17 -9.59 12.61
N MET A 146 -9.62 -8.92 11.57
CA MET A 146 -10.63 -7.86 11.63
C MET A 146 -11.81 -8.22 10.75
N VAL A 147 -13.00 -7.86 11.17
CA VAL A 147 -14.22 -7.92 10.36
C VAL A 147 -14.63 -6.49 10.06
N LEU A 148 -14.81 -6.19 8.78
CA LEU A 148 -15.09 -4.85 8.30
C LEU A 148 -16.32 -4.87 7.41
N HIS A 149 -17.26 -3.99 7.64
CA HIS A 149 -18.31 -3.68 6.68
C HIS A 149 -17.81 -2.49 5.85
N VAL A 150 -17.56 -2.73 4.56
CA VAL A 150 -16.87 -1.77 3.68
C VAL A 150 -17.55 -0.40 3.69
N ARG A 151 -18.88 -0.36 3.52
CA ARG A 151 -19.63 0.90 3.51
C ARG A 151 -19.57 1.66 4.84
N THR A 152 -19.55 0.96 5.97
CA THR A 152 -19.52 1.61 7.29
C THR A 152 -18.16 2.25 7.56
N GLU A 153 -17.09 1.57 7.22
CA GLU A 153 -15.72 2.02 7.48
C GLU A 153 -15.20 2.99 6.40
N PHE A 154 -15.66 2.79 5.16
CA PHE A 154 -15.20 3.54 3.99
C PHE A 154 -16.33 4.25 3.25
N GLY A 155 -17.46 4.50 3.92
CA GLY A 155 -18.67 5.05 3.31
C GLY A 155 -18.53 6.45 2.72
N LEU A 156 -17.53 7.21 3.18
CA LEU A 156 -17.18 8.49 2.57
C LEU A 156 -16.59 8.35 1.14
N LEU A 157 -16.12 7.14 0.78
CA LEU A 157 -15.71 6.80 -0.58
C LEU A 157 -16.88 6.57 -1.52
N LEU A 158 -18.01 6.18 -0.96
CA LEU A 158 -19.12 5.55 -1.64
C LEU A 158 -20.33 6.46 -1.49
N ASP A 159 -20.66 7.25 -2.51
CA ASP A 159 -21.88 8.03 -2.49
C ASP A 159 -23.10 7.10 -2.69
N PRO A 160 -24.04 7.08 -1.72
CA PRO A 160 -25.26 6.30 -1.87
C PRO A 160 -26.18 6.76 -3.04
N GLN A 161 -25.99 7.99 -3.54
CA GLN A 161 -26.82 8.59 -4.59
C GLN A 161 -26.21 8.52 -5.99
N THR A 162 -24.93 8.24 -6.09
CA THR A 162 -24.25 7.97 -7.36
C THR A 162 -23.64 6.59 -7.27
N GLU A 163 -24.05 5.69 -8.14
CA GLU A 163 -23.43 4.35 -8.32
C GLU A 163 -21.96 4.46 -8.77
N SER A 164 -21.37 5.66 -8.69
CA SER A 164 -20.03 5.95 -9.15
C SER A 164 -19.03 5.93 -7.99
N ASP A 165 -18.19 4.90 -8.03
CA ASP A 165 -16.94 4.81 -7.24
C ASP A 165 -16.08 6.07 -7.39
N VAL A 166 -15.22 6.30 -6.39
CA VAL A 166 -14.30 7.44 -6.27
C VAL A 166 -13.39 7.65 -7.49
N SER A 167 -13.58 7.04 -8.58
CA SER A 167 -12.82 7.31 -9.79
C SER A 167 -13.22 6.41 -10.94
N HIS A 168 -14.39 6.62 -11.51
CA HIS A 168 -14.72 5.96 -12.79
C HIS A 168 -13.66 6.19 -13.87
N ASP A 169 -12.89 7.26 -13.74
CA ASP A 169 -11.92 7.71 -14.73
C ASP A 169 -10.47 7.29 -14.40
N VAL A 170 -10.19 6.78 -13.20
CA VAL A 170 -8.83 6.41 -12.81
C VAL A 170 -8.61 4.90 -12.89
N ARG A 171 -7.66 4.49 -13.71
CA ARG A 171 -7.26 3.08 -13.81
C ARG A 171 -6.65 2.60 -12.48
N PRO A 172 -6.96 1.37 -12.03
CA PRO A 172 -6.42 0.81 -10.79
C PRO A 172 -4.90 0.74 -10.73
N ASP A 173 -4.25 0.42 -11.86
CA ASP A 173 -2.79 0.37 -11.94
C ASP A 173 -2.13 1.75 -11.83
N VAL A 174 -2.80 2.81 -12.29
CA VAL A 174 -2.36 4.19 -12.11
C VAL A 174 -2.44 4.59 -10.64
N LEU A 175 -3.57 4.30 -9.98
CA LEU A 175 -3.75 4.58 -8.55
C LEU A 175 -2.69 3.85 -7.71
N GLU A 176 -2.48 2.55 -7.96
CA GLU A 176 -1.44 1.75 -7.29
C GLU A 176 -0.05 2.36 -7.50
N ARG A 177 0.26 2.78 -8.74
CA ARG A 177 1.56 3.35 -9.07
C ARG A 177 1.81 4.68 -8.36
N VAL A 178 0.81 5.59 -8.35
CA VAL A 178 0.93 6.87 -7.66
C VAL A 178 1.05 6.67 -6.15
N LEU A 179 0.25 5.78 -5.56
CA LEU A 179 0.35 5.41 -4.15
C LEU A 179 1.72 4.83 -3.80
N SER A 180 2.30 3.98 -4.68
CA SER A 180 3.64 3.44 -4.47
C SER A 180 4.70 4.54 -4.44
N ILE A 181 4.66 5.48 -5.39
CA ILE A 181 5.61 6.61 -5.44
C ILE A 181 5.41 7.52 -4.23
N ALA A 182 4.17 7.85 -3.87
CA ALA A 182 3.86 8.67 -2.71
C ALA A 182 4.35 8.06 -1.41
N ALA A 183 4.14 6.76 -1.23
CA ALA A 183 4.56 6.02 -0.05
C ALA A 183 6.11 5.93 0.06
N GLU A 184 6.81 5.68 -1.05
CA GLU A 184 8.27 5.73 -1.08
C GLU A 184 8.82 7.12 -0.76
N LEU A 185 8.23 8.20 -1.32
CA LEU A 185 8.59 9.57 -0.99
C LEU A 185 8.37 9.89 0.49
N GLY A 186 7.25 9.41 1.04
CA GLY A 186 6.95 9.55 2.46
C GLY A 186 7.94 8.78 3.36
N GLU A 187 8.42 7.60 2.94
CA GLU A 187 9.34 6.77 3.72
C GLU A 187 10.79 7.26 3.62
N GLU A 188 11.26 7.53 2.42
CA GLU A 188 12.67 7.80 2.12
C GLU A 188 12.98 9.31 1.99
N GLY A 189 11.95 10.11 1.64
CA GLY A 189 12.18 11.49 1.20
C GLY A 189 12.94 11.54 -0.13
N ARG A 190 13.68 12.64 -0.33
CA ARG A 190 14.60 12.78 -1.46
C ARG A 190 15.95 13.30 -0.95
N GLU A 191 17.04 12.64 -1.34
CA GLU A 191 18.41 12.98 -0.91
C GLU A 191 18.55 13.15 0.63
N GLY A 192 17.85 12.30 1.39
CA GLY A 192 17.85 12.34 2.84
C GLY A 192 17.06 13.51 3.46
N LYS A 193 16.29 14.25 2.65
CA LYS A 193 15.40 15.32 3.11
C LYS A 193 13.94 14.89 3.01
N PRO A 194 13.10 15.21 4.00
CA PRO A 194 11.67 15.03 3.89
C PRO A 194 11.11 15.78 2.68
N VAL A 195 10.17 15.17 1.98
CA VAL A 195 9.51 15.77 0.82
C VAL A 195 8.00 15.73 1.01
N GLY A 196 7.36 16.88 0.85
CA GLY A 196 5.93 16.97 0.76
C GLY A 196 5.52 17.21 -0.68
N THR A 197 4.55 16.45 -1.18
CA THR A 197 4.05 16.59 -2.55
C THR A 197 2.56 16.31 -2.62
N LEU A 198 1.94 16.63 -3.75
CA LEU A 198 0.53 16.40 -4.01
C LEU A 198 0.36 15.85 -5.42
N PHE A 199 -0.33 14.72 -5.53
CA PHE A 199 -0.76 14.14 -6.80
C PHE A 199 -2.27 14.26 -6.92
N VAL A 200 -2.76 14.77 -8.04
CA VAL A 200 -4.20 14.84 -8.39
C VAL A 200 -4.40 13.98 -9.62
N VAL A 201 -5.25 12.97 -9.51
CA VAL A 201 -5.42 11.92 -10.53
C VAL A 201 -6.89 11.87 -10.98
N GLY A 202 -7.10 11.90 -12.29
CA GLY A 202 -8.43 11.93 -12.92
C GLY A 202 -9.01 13.34 -13.03
N ASP A 203 -10.13 13.45 -13.73
CA ASP A 203 -10.90 14.70 -13.97
C ASP A 203 -10.04 15.92 -14.34
N THR A 204 -8.99 15.69 -15.16
CA THR A 204 -7.96 16.68 -15.44
C THR A 204 -8.50 17.91 -16.15
N GLU A 205 -9.60 17.82 -16.88
CA GLU A 205 -10.24 18.95 -17.55
C GLU A 205 -10.80 19.94 -16.52
N HIS A 206 -11.56 19.47 -15.52
CA HIS A 206 -12.05 20.34 -14.44
C HIS A 206 -10.91 20.85 -13.57
N VAL A 207 -9.97 19.99 -13.20
CA VAL A 207 -8.78 20.38 -12.43
C VAL A 207 -8.02 21.50 -13.14
N ALA A 208 -7.88 21.46 -14.47
CA ALA A 208 -7.21 22.49 -15.24
C ALA A 208 -7.89 23.87 -15.14
N THR A 209 -9.23 23.91 -15.05
CA THR A 209 -9.97 25.18 -14.89
C THR A 209 -9.77 25.82 -13.51
N LEU A 210 -9.41 25.02 -12.53
CA LEU A 210 -9.22 25.42 -11.13
C LEU A 210 -7.73 25.48 -10.74
N SER A 211 -6.86 25.57 -11.72
CA SER A 211 -5.43 25.51 -11.48
C SER A 211 -4.63 26.50 -12.32
N ARG A 212 -3.41 26.77 -11.90
CA ARG A 212 -2.44 27.56 -12.66
C ARG A 212 -1.03 27.06 -12.45
N GLN A 213 -0.17 27.22 -13.44
CA GLN A 213 1.24 26.84 -13.33
C GLN A 213 1.99 27.81 -12.40
N LEU A 214 2.78 27.27 -11.46
CA LEU A 214 3.75 28.04 -10.66
C LEU A 214 5.08 28.17 -11.38
N ILE A 215 5.44 27.15 -12.15
CA ILE A 215 6.68 27.08 -12.94
C ILE A 215 6.34 26.67 -14.37
N LEU A 216 7.30 26.73 -15.27
CA LEU A 216 7.15 26.12 -16.60
C LEU A 216 6.90 24.62 -16.44
N ASN A 217 5.85 24.11 -17.08
CA ASN A 217 5.49 22.70 -16.98
C ASN A 217 6.60 21.82 -17.59
N PRO A 218 7.28 20.98 -16.78
CA PRO A 218 8.38 20.14 -17.23
C PRO A 218 7.94 19.01 -18.18
N PHE A 219 6.65 18.69 -18.22
CA PHE A 219 6.08 17.62 -19.07
C PHE A 219 5.52 18.12 -20.39
N LYS A 220 5.45 19.44 -20.58
CA LYS A 220 4.86 20.02 -21.78
C LYS A 220 5.70 19.75 -23.03
N GLY A 221 5.05 19.16 -24.04
CA GLY A 221 5.69 18.89 -25.34
C GLY A 221 6.32 17.49 -25.45
N TYR A 222 6.38 16.73 -24.38
CA TYR A 222 6.76 15.32 -24.46
C TYR A 222 5.59 14.44 -24.93
N PRO A 223 5.86 13.38 -25.71
CA PRO A 223 4.86 12.37 -26.08
C PRO A 223 4.20 11.75 -24.84
N GLU A 224 2.95 11.33 -24.96
CA GLU A 224 2.18 10.77 -23.83
C GLU A 224 2.82 9.51 -23.24
N GLU A 225 3.41 8.68 -24.10
CA GLU A 225 4.09 7.44 -23.71
C GLU A 225 5.30 7.71 -22.80
N VAL A 226 6.02 8.82 -23.06
CA VAL A 226 7.22 9.20 -22.29
C VAL A 226 6.86 9.81 -20.94
N ARG A 227 5.71 10.50 -20.84
CA ARG A 227 5.23 11.15 -19.62
C ARG A 227 4.12 10.38 -18.90
N ASN A 228 3.99 9.08 -19.15
CA ASN A 228 3.03 8.23 -18.44
C ASN A 228 3.64 7.69 -17.15
N ILE A 229 2.95 7.87 -16.01
CA ILE A 229 3.40 7.47 -14.66
C ILE A 229 3.67 5.95 -14.55
N LEU A 230 3.06 5.15 -15.42
CA LEU A 230 3.28 3.70 -15.48
C LEU A 230 4.63 3.34 -16.09
N THR A 231 5.26 4.26 -16.83
CA THR A 231 6.61 4.07 -17.39
C THR A 231 7.63 3.97 -16.26
N PRO A 232 8.38 2.84 -16.14
CA PRO A 232 9.27 2.61 -15.01
C PRO A 232 10.33 3.69 -14.83
N GLU A 233 10.90 4.18 -15.93
CA GLU A 233 11.96 5.17 -15.99
C GLU A 233 11.52 6.54 -15.47
N LEU A 234 10.22 6.84 -15.56
CA LEU A 234 9.66 8.12 -15.12
C LEU A 234 9.61 8.27 -13.60
N LYS A 235 9.66 7.17 -12.87
CA LYS A 235 9.57 7.15 -11.40
C LYS A 235 10.58 8.09 -10.75
N GLU A 236 11.85 8.00 -11.12
CA GLU A 236 12.89 8.84 -10.52
C GLU A 236 12.72 10.31 -10.90
N THR A 237 12.28 10.59 -12.13
CA THR A 237 11.95 11.96 -12.54
C THR A 237 10.83 12.55 -11.71
N VAL A 238 9.78 11.78 -11.45
CA VAL A 238 8.65 12.22 -10.60
C VAL A 238 9.12 12.46 -9.16
N LYS A 239 9.94 11.57 -8.60
CA LYS A 239 10.51 11.75 -7.27
C LYS A 239 11.38 13.01 -7.19
N GLU A 240 12.17 13.31 -8.19
CA GLU A 240 13.00 14.52 -8.26
C GLU A 240 12.14 15.78 -8.30
N LEU A 241 11.16 15.81 -9.19
CA LEU A 241 10.24 16.93 -9.35
C LEU A 241 9.28 17.12 -8.16
N SER A 242 9.14 16.10 -7.27
CA SER A 242 8.34 16.20 -6.05
C SER A 242 8.90 17.19 -5.02
N SER A 243 10.15 17.62 -5.17
CA SER A 243 10.76 18.69 -4.36
C SER A 243 10.27 20.08 -4.74
N ILE A 244 9.59 20.23 -5.87
CA ILE A 244 9.07 21.49 -6.38
C ILE A 244 7.68 21.75 -5.78
N ASP A 245 7.41 23.01 -5.41
CA ASP A 245 6.08 23.40 -4.94
C ASP A 245 5.00 23.23 -6.02
N GLY A 246 3.83 22.83 -5.57
CA GLY A 246 2.67 22.58 -6.44
C GLY A 246 2.34 21.10 -6.57
N ALA A 247 1.28 20.83 -7.31
CA ALA A 247 0.76 19.49 -7.52
C ALA A 247 1.21 18.91 -8.87
N PHE A 248 1.27 17.58 -8.93
CA PHE A 248 1.19 16.86 -10.18
C PHE A 248 -0.28 16.70 -10.57
N VAL A 249 -0.60 16.93 -11.82
CA VAL A 249 -1.92 16.65 -12.41
C VAL A 249 -1.75 15.50 -13.38
N ILE A 250 -2.44 14.38 -13.11
CA ILE A 250 -2.26 13.11 -13.80
C ILE A 250 -3.63 12.66 -14.33
N ARG A 251 -3.69 12.35 -15.59
CA ARG A 251 -4.89 11.81 -16.24
C ARG A 251 -5.18 10.40 -15.72
N GLY A 252 -6.43 9.96 -15.77
CA GLY A 252 -6.84 8.67 -15.24
C GLY A 252 -6.15 7.45 -15.88
N ASP A 253 -5.61 7.60 -17.09
CA ASP A 253 -4.80 6.59 -17.80
C ASP A 253 -3.29 6.68 -17.49
N GLY A 254 -2.90 7.61 -16.61
CA GLY A 254 -1.54 7.75 -16.10
C GLY A 254 -0.68 8.80 -16.78
N VAL A 255 -1.18 9.49 -17.82
CA VAL A 255 -0.44 10.57 -18.47
C VAL A 255 -0.31 11.77 -17.53
N ILE A 256 0.90 12.21 -17.25
CA ILE A 256 1.15 13.41 -16.44
C ILE A 256 0.92 14.65 -17.33
N GLU A 257 -0.11 15.42 -17.00
CA GLU A 257 -0.43 16.66 -17.72
C GLU A 257 0.46 17.82 -17.27
N SER A 258 0.74 17.90 -15.96
CA SER A 258 1.61 18.94 -15.43
C SER A 258 2.21 18.60 -14.08
N ALA A 259 3.28 19.32 -13.72
CA ALA A 259 3.82 19.41 -12.37
C ALA A 259 4.05 20.88 -12.00
N GLY A 260 4.25 21.16 -10.70
CA GLY A 260 4.38 22.51 -10.20
C GLY A 260 3.10 23.35 -10.42
N THR A 261 1.93 22.70 -10.20
CA THR A 261 0.61 23.29 -10.44
C THR A 261 0.00 23.77 -9.14
N TYR A 262 -0.38 25.04 -9.08
CA TYR A 262 -1.16 25.60 -7.97
C TYR A 262 -2.63 25.30 -8.19
N LEU A 263 -3.30 24.81 -7.14
CA LEU A 263 -4.73 24.52 -7.12
C LEU A 263 -5.46 25.70 -6.44
N SER A 264 -6.42 26.27 -7.13
CA SER A 264 -7.16 27.45 -6.67
C SER A 264 -8.40 27.08 -5.84
N ALA A 265 -8.80 25.80 -5.82
CA ALA A 265 -9.92 25.32 -5.04
C ALA A 265 -9.61 25.45 -3.55
N THR A 266 -10.52 26.06 -2.78
CA THR A 266 -10.34 26.27 -1.36
C THR A 266 -11.06 25.18 -0.57
N SER A 267 -10.50 24.79 0.58
CA SER A 267 -11.15 23.92 1.54
C SER A 267 -12.20 24.62 2.42
N ALA A 268 -12.53 25.89 2.13
CA ALA A 268 -13.45 26.67 2.95
C ALA A 268 -14.85 26.06 3.06
N ASP A 269 -15.26 25.31 2.03
CA ASP A 269 -16.55 24.63 1.98
C ASP A 269 -16.50 23.17 2.47
N VAL A 270 -15.32 22.69 2.88
CA VAL A 270 -15.11 21.32 3.38
C VAL A 270 -15.24 21.32 4.90
N SER A 271 -16.36 20.81 5.43
CA SER A 271 -16.76 20.97 6.82
C SER A 271 -16.04 20.07 7.83
N ASP A 272 -15.40 18.97 7.42
CA ASP A 272 -14.97 17.91 8.35
C ASP A 272 -13.47 17.56 8.27
N LEU A 273 -12.62 18.53 7.93
CA LEU A 273 -11.19 18.31 7.93
C LEU A 273 -10.60 18.36 9.35
N PRO A 274 -9.77 17.38 9.74
CA PRO A 274 -9.06 17.43 11.02
C PRO A 274 -8.23 18.71 11.16
N ALA A 275 -8.25 19.30 12.35
CA ALA A 275 -7.41 20.47 12.64
C ALA A 275 -5.92 20.12 12.55
N GLY A 276 -5.11 21.03 12.00
CA GLY A 276 -3.66 20.85 11.89
C GLY A 276 -3.18 20.27 10.57
N LEU A 277 -4.06 20.05 9.60
CA LEU A 277 -3.66 19.65 8.25
C LEU A 277 -2.93 20.79 7.54
N GLY A 278 -1.80 20.46 6.89
CA GLY A 278 -0.99 21.41 6.11
C GLY A 278 -1.65 21.83 4.80
N ALA A 279 -1.07 22.85 4.14
CA ALA A 279 -1.62 23.44 2.92
C ALA A 279 -1.89 22.42 1.78
N ARG A 280 -1.03 21.41 1.63
CA ARG A 280 -1.21 20.36 0.60
C ARG A 280 -2.45 19.50 0.85
N HIS A 281 -2.75 19.19 2.12
CA HIS A 281 -3.95 18.45 2.50
C HIS A 281 -5.21 19.28 2.28
N GLN A 282 -5.15 20.57 2.61
CA GLN A 282 -6.26 21.50 2.36
C GLN A 282 -6.53 21.65 0.86
N ALA A 283 -5.46 21.75 0.05
CA ALA A 283 -5.59 21.81 -1.41
C ALA A 283 -6.15 20.49 -1.99
N ALA A 284 -5.73 19.34 -1.44
CA ALA A 284 -6.26 18.03 -1.81
C ALA A 284 -7.75 17.91 -1.51
N ALA A 285 -8.17 18.27 -0.30
CA ALA A 285 -9.58 18.27 0.06
C ALA A 285 -10.39 19.25 -0.79
N GLY A 286 -9.90 20.47 -0.98
CA GLY A 286 -10.59 21.48 -1.79
C GLY A 286 -10.78 21.05 -3.23
N ILE A 287 -9.74 20.57 -3.91
CA ILE A 287 -9.85 20.14 -5.31
C ILE A 287 -10.76 18.94 -5.49
N THR A 288 -10.68 17.96 -4.59
CA THR A 288 -11.52 16.75 -4.65
C THR A 288 -12.98 17.02 -4.23
N HIS A 289 -13.25 18.13 -3.53
CA HIS A 289 -14.62 18.54 -3.22
C HIS A 289 -15.39 19.03 -4.45
N VAL A 290 -14.70 19.71 -5.36
CA VAL A 290 -15.30 20.36 -6.54
C VAL A 290 -15.04 19.60 -7.84
N THR A 291 -14.29 18.51 -7.81
CA THR A 291 -13.99 17.64 -8.97
C THR A 291 -14.19 16.18 -8.60
N SER A 292 -14.25 15.30 -9.60
CA SER A 292 -14.25 13.84 -9.39
C SER A 292 -12.84 13.23 -9.29
N ALA A 293 -11.79 14.06 -9.20
CA ALA A 293 -10.42 13.61 -9.06
C ALA A 293 -10.15 12.96 -7.68
N VAL A 294 -9.16 12.09 -7.64
CA VAL A 294 -8.54 11.59 -6.39
C VAL A 294 -7.27 12.37 -6.13
N ALA A 295 -7.05 12.82 -4.90
CA ALA A 295 -5.82 13.51 -4.54
C ALA A 295 -5.04 12.72 -3.48
N ILE A 296 -3.72 12.62 -3.66
CA ILE A 296 -2.81 11.89 -2.77
C ILE A 296 -1.76 12.87 -2.29
N ALA A 297 -1.83 13.22 -1.01
CA ALA A 297 -0.93 14.16 -0.36
C ALA A 297 0.14 13.43 0.45
N VAL A 298 1.39 13.84 0.30
CA VAL A 298 2.51 13.39 1.14
C VAL A 298 2.87 14.52 2.10
N SER A 299 2.83 14.22 3.39
CA SER A 299 3.22 15.15 4.45
C SER A 299 4.74 15.28 4.54
N GLU A 300 5.26 16.49 4.40
CA GLU A 300 6.70 16.75 4.55
C GLU A 300 7.19 16.48 5.98
N SER A 301 6.38 16.79 6.99
CA SER A 301 6.78 16.68 8.39
C SER A 301 6.72 15.25 8.95
N THR A 302 5.76 14.44 8.49
CA THR A 302 5.53 13.10 9.03
C THR A 302 5.82 11.97 8.03
N GLY A 303 5.84 12.29 6.73
CA GLY A 303 5.91 11.31 5.65
C GLY A 303 4.65 10.46 5.51
N HIS A 304 3.54 10.83 6.18
CA HIS A 304 2.25 10.17 5.99
C HIS A 304 1.72 10.46 4.59
N VAL A 305 1.04 9.48 4.03
CA VAL A 305 0.36 9.61 2.75
C VAL A 305 -1.13 9.59 2.99
N THR A 306 -1.79 10.67 2.66
CA THR A 306 -3.23 10.83 2.84
C THR A 306 -3.92 10.88 1.49
N VAL A 307 -4.97 10.08 1.31
CA VAL A 307 -5.77 10.03 0.10
C VAL A 307 -7.07 10.79 0.33
N PHE A 308 -7.43 11.65 -0.62
CA PHE A 308 -8.66 12.43 -0.62
C PHE A 308 -9.52 12.12 -1.83
N GLY A 309 -10.84 12.13 -1.62
CA GLY A 309 -11.85 12.10 -2.67
C GLY A 309 -13.12 12.78 -2.18
N ARG A 310 -13.80 13.50 -3.05
CA ARG A 310 -15.04 14.24 -2.74
C ARG A 310 -14.94 15.18 -1.54
N GLY A 311 -13.76 15.74 -1.32
CA GLY A 311 -13.49 16.63 -0.19
C GLY A 311 -13.16 15.93 1.12
N HIS A 312 -13.26 14.61 1.21
CA HIS A 312 -13.03 13.84 2.42
C HIS A 312 -11.72 13.07 2.39
N MET A 313 -11.16 12.85 3.58
CA MET A 313 -10.04 11.94 3.75
C MET A 313 -10.52 10.50 3.68
N ILE A 314 -10.01 9.78 2.68
CA ILE A 314 -10.36 8.41 2.34
C ILE A 314 -9.51 7.39 3.09
N ALA A 315 -8.20 7.64 3.08
CA ALA A 315 -7.22 6.81 3.73
C ALA A 315 -6.08 7.68 4.27
N ASP A 316 -5.55 7.28 5.42
CA ASP A 316 -4.35 7.86 6.01
C ASP A 316 -3.33 6.74 6.26
N LEU A 317 -2.33 6.67 5.40
CA LEU A 317 -1.30 5.64 5.44
C LEU A 317 -0.21 6.05 6.43
N GLU A 318 -0.53 5.91 7.71
CA GLU A 318 0.41 6.19 8.79
C GLU A 318 1.55 5.17 8.83
N LYS A 319 2.74 5.66 9.12
CA LYS A 319 3.87 4.80 9.51
C LYS A 319 3.61 4.20 10.90
N PRO A 320 4.15 2.99 11.21
CA PRO A 320 4.14 2.49 12.57
C PRO A 320 4.84 3.50 13.47
N ARG A 321 4.22 3.87 14.57
CA ARG A 321 4.89 4.69 15.60
C ARG A 321 6.09 3.90 16.09
N GLY A 322 7.30 4.37 15.80
CA GLY A 322 8.54 3.75 16.28
C GLY A 322 8.44 3.57 17.79
N ARG A 323 8.81 2.38 18.28
CA ARG A 323 9.12 2.19 19.67
C ARG A 323 10.21 3.22 19.98
N THR A 324 9.86 4.22 20.78
CA THR A 324 10.86 5.16 21.32
C THR A 324 11.91 4.30 22.02
N GLU A 325 13.08 4.12 21.42
CA GLU A 325 14.22 3.63 22.15
C GLU A 325 14.40 4.59 23.32
N LYS A 326 14.11 4.08 24.52
CA LYS A 326 14.54 4.76 25.74
C LYS A 326 16.06 4.92 25.59
N ARG A 327 16.52 6.13 25.28
CA ARG A 327 17.89 6.51 25.58
C ARG A 327 18.05 6.28 27.07
N GLU A 328 18.62 5.15 27.44
CA GLU A 328 19.26 5.00 28.75
C GLU A 328 20.41 6.01 28.75
N GLY A 329 20.11 7.15 29.33
CA GLY A 329 21.07 8.18 29.64
C GLY A 329 21.86 7.77 30.85
N SER A 330 23.14 7.92 30.74
CA SER A 330 24.24 7.83 31.64
C SER A 330 23.95 8.12 33.13
#